data_e442598f80c752f20b57b345336dc136
#
_entry.id   e442598f80c752f20b57b345336dc136
#
_cell.length_a   1.000
_cell.length_b   1.000
_cell.length_c   1.000
_cell.angle_alpha   90.00
_cell.angle_beta   90.00
_cell.angle_gamma   90.00
#
_symmetry.space_group_name_H-M   'P 1'
#
loop_
_entity.id
_entity.type
_entity.pdbx_description
1 polymer ?
#
loop_
_entity_poly.entity_id
_entity_poly.type
_entity_poly.pdbx_seq_one_letter_code
_entity_poly.pdbx_strand_id
1 'polypeptide(L)'
;MKCPDLKFIDALKKLPDLRDKRGKRHSQVFMITVVIMTILSGRSRVSSIHRYIKNQIDWLRTVTGFHDADTISRAHLPRMLAKVDWHELNVLIAEFFDDEITQTTKHEWKAVDGKFLKGTPKNAQKQAVIHAVAHDSRIDVAQAKQIGNKSSEITTVREFIKETGLENQNLTLDAHHCYPDTMSPIQEADGTCLIQVKENQPKLLEHCRNLALQSSIAEIIEHDSGHGRISSYKSDLYKLSLSDLDDRWQTSGMRFLVVVNRETIRKSNSKKTQETSYYVSNYKDLKNENVAAELTKAIRKHWSVESNNWQLDVTFDEDNVRVSDGNQSQILSKLRSFAMNLLRISKNGVHNFQALIERFTDIPNSLVFMLRQVSFL
;
A
#
# COMPACT_ATOMS: atom_id res chain seq x y z
N MET A 1 11.35 -20.71 6.16
CA MET A 1 11.62 -19.27 6.21
C MET A 1 13.09 -19.08 6.40
N LYS A 2 13.84 -18.62 5.40
CA LYS A 2 15.21 -18.14 5.62
C LYS A 2 15.10 -16.75 6.23
N CYS A 3 15.59 -16.56 7.45
CA CYS A 3 15.83 -15.20 7.97
C CYS A 3 16.77 -14.49 7.01
N PRO A 4 16.56 -13.23 6.70
CA PRO A 4 17.55 -12.45 5.97
C PRO A 4 18.88 -12.52 6.76
N ASP A 5 19.98 -12.68 6.04
CA ASP A 5 21.32 -12.81 6.65
C ASP A 5 21.74 -11.55 7.44
N LEU A 6 21.04 -10.43 7.25
CA LEU A 6 21.30 -9.15 7.89
C LEU A 6 20.07 -8.69 8.68
N LYS A 7 20.25 -8.36 9.95
CA LYS A 7 19.21 -7.74 10.77
C LYS A 7 18.88 -6.32 10.29
N PHE A 8 17.61 -5.90 10.35
CA PHE A 8 17.23 -4.56 9.94
C PHE A 8 17.97 -3.44 10.68
N ILE A 9 18.19 -3.64 11.99
CA ILE A 9 18.96 -2.70 12.82
C ILE A 9 20.40 -2.52 12.30
N ASP A 10 21.00 -3.56 11.73
CA ASP A 10 22.32 -3.47 11.10
C ASP A 10 22.24 -2.83 9.71
N ALA A 11 21.19 -3.12 8.94
CA ALA A 11 20.95 -2.46 7.68
C ALA A 11 20.78 -0.94 7.83
N LEU A 12 20.10 -0.48 8.88
CA LEU A 12 19.97 0.95 9.21
C LEU A 12 21.29 1.70 9.38
N LYS A 13 22.40 1.00 9.65
CA LYS A 13 23.75 1.61 9.73
C LYS A 13 24.24 2.14 8.39
N LYS A 14 23.69 1.64 7.28
CA LYS A 14 23.99 2.11 5.92
C LYS A 14 23.26 3.42 5.57
N LEU A 15 22.20 3.76 6.32
CA LEU A 15 21.40 4.96 6.07
C LEU A 15 22.22 6.24 6.34
N PRO A 16 22.38 7.15 5.36
CA PRO A 16 23.15 8.37 5.55
C PRO A 16 22.51 9.27 6.60
N ASP A 17 23.33 9.76 7.52
CA ASP A 17 22.89 10.74 8.52
C ASP A 17 23.14 12.15 8.04
N LEU A 18 22.12 12.78 7.46
CA LEU A 18 22.17 14.12 6.88
C LEU A 18 22.12 15.26 7.90
N ARG A 19 22.16 14.93 9.21
CA ARG A 19 22.18 15.95 10.27
C ARG A 19 23.53 16.63 10.36
N ASP A 20 23.55 17.90 10.81
CA ASP A 20 24.76 18.60 11.20
C ASP A 20 25.49 17.84 12.33
N LYS A 21 26.83 17.97 12.40
CA LYS A 21 27.65 17.29 13.42
C LYS A 21 27.16 17.54 14.86
N ARG A 22 26.69 18.76 15.15
CA ARG A 22 26.11 19.11 16.47
C ARG A 22 24.78 18.42 16.76
N GLY A 23 24.06 17.97 15.72
CA GLY A 23 22.78 17.23 15.83
C GLY A 23 22.93 15.72 15.98
N LYS A 24 24.14 15.16 15.87
CA LYS A 24 24.40 13.71 15.86
C LYS A 24 24.64 13.08 17.26
N ARG A 25 24.42 13.83 18.34
CA ARG A 25 24.55 13.30 19.71
C ARG A 25 23.77 12.00 19.94
N HIS A 26 22.57 11.90 19.33
CA HIS A 26 21.73 10.70 19.38
C HIS A 26 21.92 9.88 18.11
N SER A 27 22.18 8.58 18.22
CA SER A 27 22.28 7.67 17.09
C SER A 27 21.01 7.68 16.24
N GLN A 28 21.14 7.90 14.93
CA GLN A 28 19.99 7.82 13.99
C GLN A 28 19.42 6.40 13.96
N VAL A 29 20.27 5.38 13.92
CA VAL A 29 19.89 3.97 13.93
C VAL A 29 19.03 3.65 15.15
N PHE A 30 19.52 4.00 16.35
CA PHE A 30 18.76 3.81 17.58
C PHE A 30 17.40 4.51 17.51
N MET A 31 17.38 5.79 17.11
CA MET A 31 16.14 6.56 17.08
C MET A 31 15.10 5.99 16.12
N ILE A 32 15.48 5.58 14.90
CA ILE A 32 14.56 4.96 13.93
C ILE A 32 14.05 3.62 14.51
N THR A 33 14.93 2.79 15.03
CA THR A 33 14.57 1.51 15.65
C THR A 33 13.51 1.69 16.74
N VAL A 34 13.78 2.59 17.72
CA VAL A 34 12.83 2.80 18.82
C VAL A 34 11.55 3.49 18.40
N VAL A 35 11.55 4.31 17.35
CA VAL A 35 10.32 4.88 16.77
C VAL A 35 9.45 3.76 16.20
N ILE A 36 10.01 2.81 15.44
CA ILE A 36 9.27 1.65 14.90
C ILE A 36 8.71 0.80 16.05
N MET A 37 9.53 0.46 17.06
CA MET A 37 9.08 -0.28 18.25
C MET A 37 7.95 0.43 18.98
N THR A 38 8.01 1.74 19.06
CA THR A 38 6.99 2.58 19.70
C THR A 38 5.69 2.62 18.90
N ILE A 39 5.77 2.66 17.57
CA ILE A 39 4.60 2.55 16.67
C ILE A 39 3.93 1.19 16.88
N LEU A 40 4.69 0.11 16.89
CA LEU A 40 4.21 -1.24 17.19
C LEU A 40 3.61 -1.40 18.59
N SER A 41 3.97 -0.51 19.53
CA SER A 41 3.35 -0.40 20.86
C SER A 41 2.20 0.62 20.90
N GLY A 42 1.56 0.94 19.77
CA GLY A 42 0.36 1.75 19.68
C GLY A 42 0.57 3.27 19.89
N ARG A 43 1.77 3.79 19.68
CA ARG A 43 2.06 5.22 19.84
C ARG A 43 2.23 5.88 18.47
N SER A 44 1.24 6.68 18.05
CA SER A 44 1.20 7.27 16.70
C SER A 44 1.72 8.69 16.65
N ARG A 45 1.43 9.51 17.66
CA ARG A 45 1.80 10.93 17.70
C ARG A 45 3.23 11.11 18.18
N VAL A 46 4.00 12.00 17.56
CA VAL A 46 5.40 12.27 17.91
C VAL A 46 5.59 12.54 19.42
N SER A 47 4.62 13.24 20.04
CA SER A 47 4.66 13.50 21.49
C SER A 47 4.45 12.24 22.33
N SER A 48 3.63 11.28 21.91
CA SER A 48 3.44 10.00 22.59
C SER A 48 4.63 9.06 22.34
N ILE A 49 5.20 9.07 21.14
CA ILE A 49 6.45 8.36 20.81
C ILE A 49 7.57 8.85 21.76
N HIS A 50 7.78 10.16 21.83
CA HIS A 50 8.78 10.73 22.73
C HIS A 50 8.57 10.31 24.20
N ARG A 51 7.34 10.38 24.73
CA ARG A 51 7.07 9.96 26.12
C ARG A 51 7.35 8.48 26.34
N TYR A 52 6.99 7.62 25.40
CA TYR A 52 7.26 6.19 25.50
C TYR A 52 8.76 5.92 25.53
N ILE A 53 9.54 6.52 24.59
CA ILE A 53 11.00 6.39 24.56
C ILE A 53 11.60 6.83 25.90
N LYS A 54 11.18 7.99 26.42
CA LYS A 54 11.67 8.50 27.71
C LYS A 54 11.37 7.55 28.87
N ASN A 55 10.15 7.00 28.92
CA ASN A 55 9.72 6.15 30.03
C ASN A 55 10.34 4.73 29.97
N GLN A 56 10.72 4.27 28.76
CA GLN A 56 11.22 2.91 28.53
C GLN A 56 12.71 2.89 28.12
N ILE A 57 13.46 3.97 28.36
CA ILE A 57 14.82 4.11 27.80
C ILE A 57 15.75 2.97 28.22
N ASP A 58 15.72 2.54 29.46
CA ASP A 58 16.62 1.49 29.97
C ASP A 58 16.29 0.12 29.37
N TRP A 59 14.99 -0.19 29.21
CA TRP A 59 14.54 -1.38 28.50
C TRP A 59 14.92 -1.32 27.02
N LEU A 60 14.71 -0.19 26.35
CA LEU A 60 15.08 0.01 24.95
C LEU A 60 16.59 -0.14 24.73
N ARG A 61 17.42 0.40 25.61
CA ARG A 61 18.89 0.20 25.60
C ARG A 61 19.25 -1.28 25.64
N THR A 62 18.64 -2.00 26.57
CA THR A 62 18.91 -3.43 26.79
C THR A 62 18.53 -4.27 25.58
N VAL A 63 17.32 -4.06 25.01
CA VAL A 63 16.82 -4.92 23.93
C VAL A 63 17.41 -4.61 22.57
N THR A 64 17.86 -3.38 22.33
CA THR A 64 18.50 -2.94 21.08
C THR A 64 20.03 -3.04 21.11
N GLY A 65 20.65 -3.20 22.27
CA GLY A 65 22.10 -3.22 22.44
C GLY A 65 22.79 -1.85 22.41
N PHE A 66 22.02 -0.75 22.37
CA PHE A 66 22.56 0.63 22.39
C PHE A 66 22.67 1.16 23.83
N HIS A 67 23.58 0.60 24.62
CA HIS A 67 23.69 0.87 26.07
C HIS A 67 23.94 2.34 26.40
N ASP A 68 24.70 3.06 25.56
CA ASP A 68 25.03 4.48 25.75
C ASP A 68 24.02 5.45 25.14
N ALA A 69 22.94 4.95 24.56
CA ALA A 69 21.93 5.81 23.94
C ALA A 69 21.19 6.63 24.99
N ASP A 70 20.90 7.88 24.70
CA ASP A 70 20.19 8.79 25.59
C ASP A 70 18.84 9.22 25.00
N THR A 71 17.96 9.74 25.85
CA THR A 71 16.65 10.26 25.41
C THR A 71 16.81 11.51 24.59
N ILE A 72 16.21 11.50 23.39
CA ILE A 72 16.11 12.70 22.55
C ILE A 72 15.06 13.66 23.13
N SER A 73 15.27 14.96 23.04
CA SER A 73 14.27 15.92 23.50
C SER A 73 13.03 15.93 22.60
N ARG A 74 11.88 16.33 23.16
CA ARG A 74 10.60 16.44 22.44
C ARG A 74 10.69 17.32 21.19
N ALA A 75 11.48 18.40 21.25
CA ALA A 75 11.68 19.31 20.13
C ALA A 75 12.66 18.79 19.08
N HIS A 76 13.59 17.93 19.46
CA HIS A 76 14.62 17.41 18.56
C HIS A 76 14.14 16.17 17.80
N LEU A 77 13.30 15.32 18.35
CA LEU A 77 12.81 14.11 17.67
C LEU A 77 12.15 14.44 16.31
N PRO A 78 11.20 15.39 16.19
CA PRO A 78 10.65 15.76 14.88
C PRO A 78 11.70 16.30 13.92
N ARG A 79 12.66 17.10 14.38
CA ARG A 79 13.75 17.63 13.54
C ARG A 79 14.66 16.53 13.02
N MET A 80 14.91 15.51 13.82
CA MET A 80 15.69 14.33 13.41
C MET A 80 14.94 13.55 12.32
N LEU A 81 13.65 13.26 12.51
CA LEU A 81 12.83 12.58 11.52
C LEU A 81 12.74 13.35 10.20
N ALA A 82 12.65 14.70 10.25
CA ALA A 82 12.65 15.56 9.07
C ALA A 82 13.95 15.51 8.25
N LYS A 83 15.05 15.05 8.86
CA LYS A 83 16.37 14.93 8.20
C LYS A 83 16.70 13.51 7.74
N VAL A 84 15.82 12.53 7.96
CA VAL A 84 16.00 11.18 7.41
C VAL A 84 15.82 11.25 5.89
N ASP A 85 16.76 10.65 5.15
CA ASP A 85 16.61 10.49 3.72
C ASP A 85 15.51 9.49 3.41
N TRP A 86 14.44 9.95 2.78
CA TRP A 86 13.29 9.10 2.49
C TRP A 86 13.61 8.07 1.41
N HIS A 87 14.38 8.45 0.37
CA HIS A 87 14.71 7.57 -0.73
C HIS A 87 15.59 6.42 -0.23
N GLU A 88 16.66 6.74 0.47
CA GLU A 88 17.56 5.75 1.06
C GLU A 88 16.84 4.81 2.06
N LEU A 89 15.95 5.38 2.90
CA LEU A 89 15.12 4.57 3.79
C LEU A 89 14.18 3.65 3.01
N ASN A 90 13.60 4.12 1.91
CA ASN A 90 12.69 3.32 1.08
C ASN A 90 13.43 2.16 0.41
N VAL A 91 14.63 2.42 -0.16
CA VAL A 91 15.50 1.37 -0.74
C VAL A 91 15.88 0.34 0.32
N LEU A 92 16.34 0.79 1.48
CA LEU A 92 16.76 -0.09 2.57
C LEU A 92 15.60 -0.99 3.09
N ILE A 93 14.39 -0.46 3.18
CA ILE A 93 13.21 -1.25 3.56
C ILE A 93 12.86 -2.26 2.44
N ALA A 94 12.97 -1.87 1.18
CA ALA A 94 12.73 -2.78 0.06
C ALA A 94 13.76 -3.93 0.06
N GLU A 95 15.05 -3.62 0.18
CA GLU A 95 16.12 -4.62 0.26
C GLU A 95 15.94 -5.59 1.43
N PHE A 96 15.50 -5.08 2.59
CA PHE A 96 15.27 -5.93 3.78
C PHE A 96 14.17 -6.96 3.54
N PHE A 97 13.16 -6.62 2.75
CA PHE A 97 12.06 -7.51 2.45
C PHE A 97 12.22 -8.27 1.14
N ASP A 98 13.25 -7.99 0.32
CA ASP A 98 13.32 -8.42 -1.08
C ASP A 98 13.03 -9.91 -1.26
N ASP A 99 13.73 -10.79 -0.56
CA ASP A 99 13.51 -12.23 -0.68
C ASP A 99 12.11 -12.66 -0.22
N GLU A 100 11.59 -12.11 0.87
CA GLU A 100 10.31 -12.54 1.45
C GLU A 100 9.12 -11.92 0.72
N ILE A 101 9.18 -10.64 0.39
CA ILE A 101 8.14 -9.95 -0.37
C ILE A 101 8.12 -10.45 -1.81
N THR A 102 9.26 -10.55 -2.46
CA THR A 102 9.36 -10.99 -3.85
C THR A 102 8.85 -12.41 -4.01
N GLN A 103 9.25 -13.35 -3.16
CA GLN A 103 8.75 -14.74 -3.22
C GLN A 103 7.26 -14.85 -2.90
N THR A 104 6.78 -14.12 -1.89
CA THR A 104 5.38 -14.20 -1.45
C THR A 104 4.43 -13.53 -2.44
N THR A 105 4.86 -12.44 -3.07
CA THR A 105 3.97 -11.59 -3.89
C THR A 105 4.21 -11.69 -5.39
N LYS A 106 5.22 -12.46 -5.85
CA LYS A 106 5.65 -12.52 -7.25
C LYS A 106 4.50 -12.73 -8.24
N HIS A 107 3.56 -13.57 -7.91
CA HIS A 107 2.41 -13.93 -8.76
C HIS A 107 1.10 -13.26 -8.31
N GLU A 108 1.15 -12.45 -7.25
CA GLU A 108 -0.04 -11.74 -6.80
C GLU A 108 -0.28 -10.49 -7.64
N TRP A 109 -1.56 -10.16 -7.85
CA TRP A 109 -1.94 -8.83 -8.31
C TRP A 109 -1.61 -7.77 -7.24
N LYS A 110 -1.27 -6.57 -7.65
CA LYS A 110 -1.02 -5.43 -6.76
C LYS A 110 -2.01 -4.32 -7.07
N ALA A 111 -2.67 -3.83 -6.03
CA ALA A 111 -3.51 -2.64 -6.11
C ALA A 111 -2.65 -1.40 -5.90
N VAL A 112 -2.71 -0.45 -6.84
CA VAL A 112 -1.99 0.82 -6.76
C VAL A 112 -2.97 1.95 -6.55
N ASP A 113 -2.75 2.76 -5.51
CA ASP A 113 -3.60 3.91 -5.16
C ASP A 113 -2.82 4.96 -4.37
N GLY A 114 -3.27 6.21 -4.45
CA GLY A 114 -2.70 7.36 -3.74
C GLY A 114 -3.51 7.74 -2.50
N LYS A 115 -2.83 7.95 -1.37
CA LYS A 115 -3.43 8.39 -0.12
C LYS A 115 -2.92 9.75 0.31
N PHE A 116 -3.82 10.72 0.51
CA PHE A 116 -3.48 12.01 1.09
C PHE A 116 -3.33 11.94 2.61
N LEU A 117 -2.23 12.50 3.13
CA LEU A 117 -1.97 12.61 4.56
C LEU A 117 -2.74 13.83 5.12
N LYS A 118 -3.87 13.60 5.81
CA LYS A 118 -4.77 14.66 6.28
C LYS A 118 -4.21 15.51 7.42
N GLY A 119 -3.21 14.98 8.14
CA GLY A 119 -2.55 15.68 9.24
C GLY A 119 -1.70 16.90 8.85
N THR A 120 -1.52 17.16 7.55
CA THR A 120 -0.76 18.31 7.05
C THR A 120 -1.56 19.61 7.24
N PRO A 121 -0.95 20.73 7.73
CA PRO A 121 -1.65 22.00 7.92
C PRO A 121 -2.30 22.51 6.62
N LYS A 122 -3.45 23.21 6.76
CA LYS A 122 -4.24 23.71 5.61
C LYS A 122 -3.45 24.63 4.66
N ASN A 123 -2.44 25.33 5.16
CA ASN A 123 -1.61 26.27 4.38
C ASN A 123 -0.32 25.62 3.87
N ALA A 124 -0.05 24.35 4.16
CA ALA A 124 1.10 23.63 3.65
C ALA A 124 0.74 22.86 2.37
N GLN A 125 1.76 22.58 1.56
CA GLN A 125 1.59 21.74 0.39
C GLN A 125 1.07 20.35 0.81
N LYS A 126 -0.02 19.90 0.17
CA LYS A 126 -0.61 18.58 0.48
C LYS A 126 0.43 17.49 0.22
N GLN A 127 0.57 16.62 1.19
CA GLN A 127 1.42 15.44 1.10
C GLN A 127 0.55 14.22 0.84
N ALA A 128 0.98 13.37 -0.07
CA ALA A 128 0.36 12.08 -0.32
C ALA A 128 1.43 10.98 -0.43
N VAL A 129 0.99 9.75 -0.26
CA VAL A 129 1.82 8.56 -0.45
C VAL A 129 1.07 7.64 -1.41
N ILE A 130 1.78 7.16 -2.43
CA ILE A 130 1.27 6.11 -3.31
C ILE A 130 1.69 4.78 -2.71
N HIS A 131 0.76 3.84 -2.67
CA HIS A 131 0.97 2.48 -2.18
C HIS A 131 0.75 1.48 -3.31
N ALA A 132 1.56 0.44 -3.36
CA ALA A 132 1.30 -0.77 -4.13
C ALA A 132 1.12 -1.94 -3.14
N VAL A 133 -0.10 -2.45 -3.04
CA VAL A 133 -0.48 -3.46 -2.05
C VAL A 133 -0.83 -4.77 -2.74
N ALA A 134 -0.16 -5.85 -2.38
CA ALA A 134 -0.44 -7.18 -2.88
C ALA A 134 -1.82 -7.68 -2.41
N HIS A 135 -2.57 -8.34 -3.30
CA HIS A 135 -3.97 -8.65 -3.11
C HIS A 135 -4.25 -9.70 -2.03
N ASP A 136 -3.44 -10.74 -1.98
CA ASP A 136 -3.67 -11.87 -1.08
C ASP A 136 -2.93 -11.71 0.24
N SER A 137 -1.64 -11.43 0.18
CA SER A 137 -0.78 -11.19 1.36
C SER A 137 -1.06 -9.85 2.04
N ARG A 138 -1.62 -8.88 1.30
CA ARG A 138 -1.85 -7.48 1.71
C ARG A 138 -0.56 -6.73 2.06
N ILE A 139 0.59 -7.25 1.69
CA ILE A 139 1.87 -6.58 1.91
C ILE A 139 1.92 -5.31 1.05
N ASP A 140 2.31 -4.20 1.65
CA ASP A 140 2.62 -2.95 0.96
C ASP A 140 4.03 -3.06 0.36
N VAL A 141 4.08 -3.50 -0.91
CA VAL A 141 5.32 -3.90 -1.58
C VAL A 141 6.18 -2.72 -2.02
N ALA A 142 5.55 -1.58 -2.29
CA ALA A 142 6.25 -0.39 -2.72
C ALA A 142 5.48 0.89 -2.35
N GLN A 143 6.21 1.97 -2.15
CA GLN A 143 5.65 3.29 -1.86
C GLN A 143 6.40 4.38 -2.60
N ALA A 144 5.68 5.46 -2.98
CA ALA A 144 6.27 6.70 -3.46
C ALA A 144 5.71 7.91 -2.74
N LYS A 145 6.51 8.97 -2.72
CA LYS A 145 6.06 10.30 -2.29
C LYS A 145 5.29 10.97 -3.42
N GLN A 146 4.18 11.61 -3.06
CA GLN A 146 3.51 12.54 -3.93
C GLN A 146 3.40 13.91 -3.25
N ILE A 147 3.82 14.94 -3.96
CA ILE A 147 3.74 16.33 -3.52
C ILE A 147 2.89 17.08 -4.54
N GLY A 148 1.76 17.67 -4.11
CA GLY A 148 0.92 18.47 -4.99
C GLY A 148 -0.57 18.09 -4.93
N ASN A 149 -1.25 18.25 -6.07
CA ASN A 149 -2.68 18.00 -6.22
C ASN A 149 -2.97 16.67 -6.95
N LYS A 150 -4.25 16.31 -7.10
CA LYS A 150 -4.65 15.09 -7.81
C LYS A 150 -4.19 15.02 -9.28
N SER A 151 -3.98 16.14 -9.95
CA SER A 151 -3.50 16.12 -11.35
C SER A 151 -2.05 15.65 -11.47
N SER A 152 -1.23 15.81 -10.42
CA SER A 152 0.12 15.26 -10.36
C SER A 152 0.15 13.77 -10.01
N GLU A 153 -0.95 13.21 -9.53
CA GLU A 153 -1.05 11.81 -9.11
C GLU A 153 -0.83 10.85 -10.29
N ILE A 154 -1.43 11.13 -11.44
CA ILE A 154 -1.30 10.27 -12.63
C ILE A 154 0.16 10.17 -13.05
N THR A 155 0.87 11.28 -13.15
CA THR A 155 2.29 11.31 -13.52
C THR A 155 3.14 10.58 -12.47
N THR A 156 2.89 10.87 -11.19
CA THR A 156 3.64 10.26 -10.09
C THR A 156 3.41 8.73 -10.03
N VAL A 157 2.18 8.25 -10.28
CA VAL A 157 1.90 6.81 -10.33
C VAL A 157 2.61 6.14 -11.51
N ARG A 158 2.69 6.79 -12.67
CA ARG A 158 3.44 6.26 -13.83
C ARG A 158 4.93 6.16 -13.53
N GLU A 159 5.53 7.22 -12.99
CA GLU A 159 6.93 7.24 -12.55
C GLU A 159 7.19 6.18 -11.49
N PHE A 160 6.32 6.07 -10.50
CA PHE A 160 6.39 5.07 -9.44
C PHE A 160 6.38 3.63 -9.99
N ILE A 161 5.45 3.30 -10.88
CA ILE A 161 5.37 1.96 -11.50
C ILE A 161 6.69 1.64 -12.19
N LYS A 162 7.25 2.59 -12.95
CA LYS A 162 8.52 2.43 -13.66
C LYS A 162 9.72 2.29 -12.71
N GLU A 163 9.87 3.21 -11.77
CA GLU A 163 11.02 3.24 -10.83
C GLU A 163 11.07 2.03 -9.89
N THR A 164 9.92 1.44 -9.58
CA THR A 164 9.84 0.26 -8.71
C THR A 164 9.83 -1.06 -9.47
N GLY A 165 9.89 -1.05 -10.80
CA GLY A 165 9.83 -2.26 -11.63
C GLY A 165 8.46 -2.95 -11.60
N LEU A 166 7.40 -2.26 -11.15
CA LEU A 166 6.04 -2.81 -11.14
C LEU A 166 5.43 -2.90 -12.54
N GLU A 167 6.02 -2.30 -13.55
CA GLU A 167 5.55 -2.32 -14.93
C GLU A 167 5.46 -3.73 -15.53
N ASN A 168 6.26 -4.70 -15.04
CA ASN A 168 6.22 -6.11 -15.46
C ASN A 168 5.34 -6.99 -14.55
N GLN A 169 4.53 -6.41 -13.68
CA GLN A 169 3.68 -7.11 -12.73
C GLN A 169 2.20 -7.06 -13.13
N ASN A 170 1.35 -7.75 -12.35
CA ASN A 170 -0.09 -7.68 -12.48
C ASN A 170 -0.64 -6.56 -11.59
N LEU A 171 -1.19 -5.49 -12.19
CA LEU A 171 -1.63 -4.28 -11.50
C LEU A 171 -3.13 -4.06 -11.64
N THR A 172 -3.79 -3.67 -10.55
CA THR A 172 -5.12 -3.08 -10.58
C THR A 172 -5.03 -1.60 -10.23
N LEU A 173 -5.71 -0.76 -11.02
CA LEU A 173 -5.73 0.68 -10.86
C LEU A 173 -7.18 1.20 -10.93
N ASP A 174 -7.42 2.34 -10.28
CA ASP A 174 -8.70 3.00 -10.37
C ASP A 174 -8.90 3.70 -11.74
N ALA A 175 -10.11 4.22 -11.98
CA ALA A 175 -10.45 4.88 -13.24
C ALA A 175 -9.63 6.14 -13.52
N HIS A 176 -9.08 6.78 -12.49
CA HIS A 176 -8.25 7.99 -12.64
C HIS A 176 -6.98 7.71 -13.45
N HIS A 177 -6.52 6.46 -13.45
CA HIS A 177 -5.33 6.01 -14.20
C HIS A 177 -5.66 5.38 -15.57
N CYS A 178 -6.90 5.39 -16.02
CA CYS A 178 -7.30 4.83 -17.32
C CYS A 178 -6.85 5.73 -18.48
N TYR A 179 -5.61 5.60 -18.89
CA TYR A 179 -4.98 6.34 -20.00
C TYR A 179 -4.03 5.43 -20.79
N PRO A 180 -3.86 5.67 -22.12
CA PRO A 180 -2.87 4.95 -22.93
C PRO A 180 -1.46 5.00 -22.33
N ASP A 181 -1.01 6.21 -21.92
CA ASP A 181 0.33 6.41 -21.34
C ASP A 181 0.55 5.68 -20.00
N THR A 182 -0.50 5.18 -19.36
CA THR A 182 -0.38 4.31 -18.18
C THR A 182 -0.31 2.84 -18.62
N MET A 183 -1.11 2.45 -19.62
CA MET A 183 -1.23 1.06 -20.04
C MET A 183 -0.09 0.62 -20.96
N SER A 184 0.35 1.49 -21.89
CA SER A 184 1.38 1.14 -22.88
C SER A 184 2.73 0.72 -22.25
N PRO A 185 3.30 1.43 -21.28
CA PRO A 185 4.54 0.99 -20.63
C PRO A 185 4.40 -0.37 -19.93
N ILE A 186 3.26 -0.63 -19.28
CA ILE A 186 2.96 -1.91 -18.63
C ILE A 186 2.88 -3.03 -19.69
N GLN A 187 2.21 -2.75 -20.82
CA GLN A 187 2.13 -3.69 -21.94
C GLN A 187 3.51 -3.98 -22.57
N GLU A 188 4.34 -2.95 -22.73
CA GLU A 188 5.69 -3.06 -23.28
C GLU A 188 6.63 -3.85 -22.37
N ALA A 189 6.48 -3.69 -21.06
CA ALA A 189 7.25 -4.42 -20.05
C ALA A 189 6.73 -5.84 -19.77
N ASP A 190 5.82 -6.35 -20.58
CA ASP A 190 5.18 -7.66 -20.39
C ASP A 190 4.27 -7.80 -19.14
N GLY A 191 3.92 -6.69 -18.51
CA GLY A 191 3.00 -6.64 -17.37
C GLY A 191 1.54 -6.71 -17.79
N THR A 192 0.68 -6.82 -16.77
CA THR A 192 -0.76 -6.86 -16.93
C THR A 192 -1.39 -5.74 -16.11
N CYS A 193 -2.36 -5.02 -16.69
CA CYS A 193 -3.17 -4.09 -15.94
C CYS A 193 -4.67 -4.39 -16.09
N LEU A 194 -5.41 -4.07 -15.03
CA LEU A 194 -6.85 -4.14 -14.97
C LEU A 194 -7.32 -2.80 -14.38
N ILE A 195 -8.00 -2.00 -15.20
CA ILE A 195 -8.32 -0.59 -14.89
C ILE A 195 -9.79 -0.35 -15.04
N GLN A 196 -10.41 0.34 -14.07
CA GLN A 196 -11.80 0.74 -14.16
C GLN A 196 -11.98 1.84 -15.21
N VAL A 197 -13.10 1.77 -15.99
CA VAL A 197 -13.49 2.78 -16.97
C VAL A 197 -14.67 3.58 -16.43
N LYS A 198 -14.55 4.90 -16.43
CA LYS A 198 -15.59 5.86 -16.00
C LYS A 198 -15.71 7.02 -16.99
N GLU A 199 -16.49 8.04 -16.59
CA GLU A 199 -16.79 9.23 -17.39
C GLU A 199 -15.56 10.06 -17.78
N ASN A 200 -14.39 9.86 -17.14
CA ASN A 200 -13.13 10.47 -17.57
C ASN A 200 -12.65 9.97 -18.94
N GLN A 201 -13.21 8.83 -19.42
CA GLN A 201 -12.98 8.27 -20.75
C GLN A 201 -14.31 7.99 -21.46
N PRO A 202 -15.07 9.04 -21.85
CA PRO A 202 -16.47 8.88 -22.28
C PRO A 202 -16.64 8.01 -23.52
N LYS A 203 -15.78 8.13 -24.54
CA LYS A 203 -15.85 7.31 -25.75
C LYS A 203 -15.54 5.84 -25.47
N LEU A 204 -14.52 5.55 -24.63
CA LEU A 204 -14.21 4.19 -24.23
C LEU A 204 -15.36 3.59 -23.40
N LEU A 205 -15.94 4.38 -22.49
CA LEU A 205 -17.07 3.94 -21.68
C LEU A 205 -18.29 3.62 -22.55
N GLU A 206 -18.58 4.44 -23.57
CA GLU A 206 -19.65 4.20 -24.51
C GLU A 206 -19.40 2.91 -25.31
N HIS A 207 -18.18 2.70 -25.79
CA HIS A 207 -17.80 1.46 -26.46
C HIS A 207 -17.98 0.25 -25.52
N CYS A 208 -17.56 0.33 -24.26
CA CYS A 208 -17.78 -0.73 -23.27
C CYS A 208 -19.26 -1.04 -23.05
N ARG A 209 -20.12 0.00 -22.99
CA ARG A 209 -21.57 -0.16 -22.86
C ARG A 209 -22.18 -0.87 -24.08
N ASN A 210 -21.75 -0.51 -25.28
CA ASN A 210 -22.24 -1.12 -26.53
C ASN A 210 -21.78 -2.59 -26.64
N LEU A 211 -20.52 -2.88 -26.28
CA LEU A 211 -20.00 -4.24 -26.29
C LEU A 211 -20.73 -5.13 -25.26
N ALA A 212 -21.12 -4.57 -24.11
CA ALA A 212 -21.88 -5.27 -23.07
C ALA A 212 -23.33 -5.67 -23.51
N LEU A 213 -23.83 -5.16 -24.62
CA LEU A 213 -25.12 -5.59 -25.20
C LEU A 213 -25.01 -6.90 -26.01
N GLN A 214 -23.77 -7.34 -26.28
CA GLN A 214 -23.50 -8.59 -26.98
C GLN A 214 -23.46 -9.79 -26.01
N SER A 215 -23.31 -10.99 -26.54
CA SER A 215 -23.12 -12.18 -25.71
C SER A 215 -21.72 -12.19 -25.08
N SER A 216 -21.66 -12.37 -23.76
CA SER A 216 -20.39 -12.55 -23.04
C SER A 216 -19.75 -13.89 -23.41
N ILE A 217 -18.42 -13.96 -23.34
CA ILE A 217 -17.66 -15.20 -23.56
C ILE A 217 -17.57 -16.07 -22.31
N ALA A 218 -17.75 -15.46 -21.13
CA ALA A 218 -17.80 -16.16 -19.84
C ALA A 218 -18.56 -15.31 -18.82
N GLU A 219 -19.14 -15.98 -17.83
CA GLU A 219 -19.89 -15.39 -16.74
C GLU A 219 -19.43 -15.99 -15.40
N ILE A 220 -19.23 -15.14 -14.41
CA ILE A 220 -18.92 -15.53 -13.02
C ILE A 220 -19.94 -14.90 -12.09
N ILE A 221 -20.55 -15.70 -11.22
CA ILE A 221 -21.45 -15.22 -10.17
C ILE A 221 -20.84 -15.54 -8.80
N GLU A 222 -20.72 -14.51 -7.97
CA GLU A 222 -20.23 -14.63 -6.60
C GLU A 222 -21.19 -13.97 -5.63
N HIS A 223 -21.28 -14.53 -4.43
CA HIS A 223 -22.11 -13.98 -3.35
C HIS A 223 -21.23 -13.67 -2.14
N ASP A 224 -21.57 -12.59 -1.47
CA ASP A 224 -20.90 -12.16 -0.24
C ASP A 224 -21.94 -11.73 0.80
N SER A 225 -21.72 -12.09 2.06
CA SER A 225 -22.60 -11.67 3.14
C SER A 225 -21.75 -11.17 4.32
N GLY A 226 -21.90 -9.90 4.66
CA GLY A 226 -21.17 -9.29 5.76
C GLY A 226 -21.69 -7.90 6.09
N HIS A 227 -21.33 -7.39 7.27
CA HIS A 227 -21.66 -6.04 7.69
C HIS A 227 -23.12 -5.62 7.48
N GLY A 228 -24.06 -6.55 7.73
CA GLY A 228 -25.50 -6.30 7.57
C GLY A 228 -25.98 -6.19 6.12
N ARG A 229 -25.22 -6.71 5.16
CA ARG A 229 -25.56 -6.70 3.72
C ARG A 229 -25.41 -8.11 3.12
N ILE A 230 -26.15 -8.36 2.04
CA ILE A 230 -25.95 -9.48 1.12
C ILE A 230 -25.65 -8.83 -0.23
N SER A 231 -24.54 -9.19 -0.84
CA SER A 231 -24.16 -8.70 -2.17
C SER A 231 -23.99 -9.85 -3.14
N SER A 232 -24.55 -9.71 -4.34
CA SER A 232 -24.32 -10.58 -5.47
C SER A 232 -23.52 -9.81 -6.54
N TYR A 233 -22.52 -10.46 -7.07
CA TYR A 233 -21.66 -9.92 -8.14
C TYR A 233 -21.78 -10.84 -9.33
N LYS A 234 -22.30 -10.30 -10.44
CA LYS A 234 -22.29 -10.95 -11.74
C LYS A 234 -21.23 -10.27 -12.59
N SER A 235 -20.21 -11.01 -12.99
CA SER A 235 -19.11 -10.55 -13.83
C SER A 235 -19.20 -11.22 -15.20
N ASP A 236 -19.40 -10.43 -16.23
CA ASP A 236 -19.47 -10.85 -17.64
C ASP A 236 -18.17 -10.47 -18.34
N LEU A 237 -17.51 -11.41 -19.00
CA LEU A 237 -16.28 -11.21 -19.76
C LEU A 237 -16.56 -11.09 -21.24
N TYR A 238 -15.93 -10.10 -21.90
CA TYR A 238 -16.02 -9.86 -23.34
C TYR A 238 -14.62 -9.73 -23.94
N LYS A 239 -14.47 -10.20 -25.20
CA LYS A 239 -13.28 -9.87 -26.00
C LYS A 239 -13.40 -8.44 -26.51
N LEU A 240 -12.34 -7.65 -26.33
CA LEU A 240 -12.24 -6.29 -26.82
C LEU A 240 -11.24 -6.25 -27.97
N SER A 241 -11.61 -5.65 -29.09
CA SER A 241 -10.74 -5.41 -30.22
C SER A 241 -10.24 -3.97 -30.22
N LEU A 242 -8.92 -3.79 -30.34
CA LEU A 242 -8.33 -2.46 -30.44
C LEU A 242 -8.74 -1.73 -31.72
N SER A 243 -9.05 -2.45 -32.82
CA SER A 243 -9.52 -1.86 -34.09
C SER A 243 -10.81 -1.06 -33.94
N ASP A 244 -11.61 -1.33 -32.92
CA ASP A 244 -12.86 -0.69 -32.63
C ASP A 244 -12.76 0.56 -31.77
N LEU A 245 -11.51 0.87 -31.34
CA LEU A 245 -11.19 2.00 -30.45
C LEU A 245 -10.44 3.11 -31.19
N ASP A 246 -10.46 4.33 -30.61
CA ASP A 246 -9.64 5.46 -31.09
C ASP A 246 -8.16 5.06 -31.21
N ASP A 247 -7.45 5.64 -32.18
CA ASP A 247 -6.02 5.36 -32.48
C ASP A 247 -5.10 5.47 -31.25
N ARG A 248 -5.42 6.36 -30.33
CA ARG A 248 -4.65 6.54 -29.09
C ARG A 248 -4.57 5.28 -28.21
N TRP A 249 -5.49 4.32 -28.35
CA TRP A 249 -5.52 3.10 -27.57
C TRP A 249 -4.74 1.93 -28.19
N GLN A 250 -4.23 2.07 -29.41
CA GLN A 250 -3.60 0.98 -30.16
C GLN A 250 -2.39 0.37 -29.45
N THR A 251 -1.67 1.16 -28.64
CA THR A 251 -0.50 0.68 -27.85
C THR A 251 -0.86 0.14 -26.47
N SER A 252 -2.11 0.27 -26.04
CA SER A 252 -2.56 -0.14 -24.68
C SER A 252 -2.55 -1.65 -24.46
N GLY A 253 -2.64 -2.43 -25.54
CA GLY A 253 -2.74 -3.89 -25.49
C GLY A 253 -4.04 -4.43 -24.90
N MET A 254 -5.09 -3.60 -24.76
CA MET A 254 -6.40 -4.05 -24.25
C MET A 254 -6.97 -5.20 -25.07
N ARG A 255 -7.47 -6.23 -24.37
CA ARG A 255 -8.03 -7.46 -25.00
C ARG A 255 -9.33 -7.91 -24.36
N PHE A 256 -9.59 -7.49 -23.14
CA PHE A 256 -10.78 -7.88 -22.39
C PHE A 256 -11.51 -6.68 -21.81
N LEU A 257 -12.82 -6.77 -21.82
CA LEU A 257 -13.73 -5.99 -21.01
C LEU A 257 -14.37 -6.92 -19.97
N VAL A 258 -14.37 -6.51 -18.71
CA VAL A 258 -15.14 -7.15 -17.64
C VAL A 258 -16.22 -6.18 -17.20
N VAL A 259 -17.47 -6.63 -17.24
CA VAL A 259 -18.64 -5.88 -16.76
C VAL A 259 -19.10 -6.50 -15.46
N VAL A 260 -19.07 -5.75 -14.37
CA VAL A 260 -19.50 -6.21 -13.06
C VAL A 260 -20.83 -5.56 -12.69
N ASN A 261 -21.86 -6.38 -12.56
CA ASN A 261 -23.16 -6.00 -12.05
C ASN A 261 -23.25 -6.40 -10.58
N ARG A 262 -23.22 -5.41 -9.70
CA ARG A 262 -23.33 -5.60 -8.26
C ARG A 262 -24.74 -5.30 -7.80
N GLU A 263 -25.37 -6.26 -7.16
CA GLU A 263 -26.61 -6.09 -6.42
C GLU A 263 -26.35 -6.19 -4.93
N THR A 264 -26.84 -5.24 -4.15
CA THR A 264 -26.66 -5.25 -2.68
C THR A 264 -27.99 -5.05 -1.98
N ILE A 265 -28.30 -5.95 -1.05
CA ILE A 265 -29.49 -5.89 -0.19
C ILE A 265 -29.04 -5.62 1.25
N ARG A 266 -29.54 -4.53 1.83
CA ARG A 266 -29.32 -4.23 3.27
C ARG A 266 -30.30 -5.05 4.11
N LYS A 267 -29.77 -5.85 5.07
CA LYS A 267 -30.58 -6.71 5.95
C LYS A 267 -31.53 -5.92 6.85
N SER A 268 -31.15 -4.68 7.26
CA SER A 268 -31.93 -3.86 8.20
C SER A 268 -33.23 -3.30 7.64
N ASN A 269 -33.32 -3.07 6.32
CA ASN A 269 -34.47 -2.41 5.68
C ASN A 269 -34.80 -2.98 4.31
N SER A 270 -34.20 -4.10 3.94
CA SER A 270 -34.35 -4.77 2.63
C SER A 270 -34.12 -3.85 1.42
N LYS A 271 -33.45 -2.70 1.62
CA LYS A 271 -33.16 -1.79 0.53
C LYS A 271 -32.20 -2.45 -0.47
N LYS A 272 -32.64 -2.52 -1.72
CA LYS A 272 -31.88 -3.05 -2.85
C LYS A 272 -31.21 -1.89 -3.61
N THR A 273 -29.94 -2.06 -3.95
CA THR A 273 -29.18 -1.16 -4.83
C THR A 273 -28.48 -1.98 -5.90
N GLN A 274 -28.42 -1.43 -7.12
CA GLN A 274 -27.71 -2.03 -8.25
C GLN A 274 -26.69 -1.04 -8.78
N GLU A 275 -25.52 -1.56 -9.17
CA GLU A 275 -24.41 -0.79 -9.72
C GLU A 275 -23.76 -1.61 -10.82
N THR A 276 -23.46 -0.98 -11.98
CA THR A 276 -22.71 -1.59 -13.07
C THR A 276 -21.38 -0.87 -13.21
N SER A 277 -20.30 -1.63 -13.24
CA SER A 277 -18.93 -1.13 -13.39
C SER A 277 -18.23 -1.82 -14.55
N TYR A 278 -17.39 -1.07 -15.26
CA TYR A 278 -16.67 -1.52 -16.46
C TYR A 278 -15.16 -1.50 -16.19
N TYR A 279 -14.46 -2.56 -16.59
CA TYR A 279 -13.01 -2.70 -16.41
C TYR A 279 -12.39 -3.21 -17.70
N VAL A 280 -11.26 -2.63 -18.09
CA VAL A 280 -10.48 -3.09 -19.26
C VAL A 280 -9.15 -3.69 -18.81
N SER A 281 -8.69 -4.70 -19.56
CA SER A 281 -7.43 -5.37 -19.24
C SER A 281 -6.67 -5.75 -20.52
N ASN A 282 -5.33 -5.70 -20.43
CA ASN A 282 -4.41 -6.23 -21.41
C ASN A 282 -3.95 -7.68 -21.09
N TYR A 283 -4.70 -8.41 -20.27
CA TYR A 283 -4.38 -9.79 -19.85
C TYR A 283 -4.04 -10.65 -21.08
N LYS A 284 -2.91 -11.38 -21.02
CA LYS A 284 -2.32 -11.97 -22.23
C LYS A 284 -2.69 -13.41 -22.48
N ASP A 285 -2.95 -14.19 -21.43
CA ASP A 285 -3.21 -15.61 -21.58
C ASP A 285 -4.65 -15.88 -22.04
N LEU A 286 -4.83 -15.84 -23.36
CA LEU A 286 -6.09 -16.12 -24.02
C LEU A 286 -6.52 -17.60 -23.93
N LYS A 287 -5.64 -18.50 -23.52
CA LYS A 287 -5.90 -19.94 -23.36
C LYS A 287 -6.29 -20.30 -21.95
N ASN A 288 -6.14 -19.38 -21.00
CA ASN A 288 -6.53 -19.61 -19.63
C ASN A 288 -8.07 -19.68 -19.52
N GLU A 289 -8.59 -20.87 -19.32
CA GLU A 289 -10.03 -21.11 -19.14
C GLU A 289 -10.60 -20.38 -17.90
N ASN A 290 -9.73 -19.99 -16.96
CA ASN A 290 -10.08 -19.31 -15.73
C ASN A 290 -9.91 -17.78 -15.79
N VAL A 291 -9.65 -17.18 -16.97
CA VAL A 291 -9.39 -15.73 -17.09
C VAL A 291 -10.50 -14.89 -16.48
N ALA A 292 -11.77 -15.27 -16.66
CA ALA A 292 -12.91 -14.56 -16.10
C ALA A 292 -12.87 -14.56 -14.55
N ALA A 293 -12.58 -15.70 -13.96
CA ALA A 293 -12.47 -15.84 -12.50
C ALA A 293 -11.28 -15.06 -11.94
N GLU A 294 -10.15 -15.09 -12.63
CA GLU A 294 -8.94 -14.36 -12.23
C GLU A 294 -9.16 -12.84 -12.26
N LEU A 295 -9.69 -12.30 -13.36
CA LEU A 295 -9.97 -10.88 -13.49
C LEU A 295 -11.07 -10.42 -12.50
N THR A 296 -12.13 -11.22 -12.30
CA THR A 296 -13.17 -10.95 -11.30
C THR A 296 -12.57 -10.89 -9.89
N LYS A 297 -11.72 -11.86 -9.53
CA LYS A 297 -11.00 -11.88 -8.26
C LYS A 297 -10.11 -10.65 -8.10
N ALA A 298 -9.38 -10.25 -9.16
CA ALA A 298 -8.52 -9.08 -9.14
C ALA A 298 -9.32 -7.78 -8.94
N ILE A 299 -10.48 -7.62 -9.61
CA ILE A 299 -11.38 -6.48 -9.41
C ILE A 299 -11.81 -6.39 -7.94
N ARG A 300 -12.28 -7.49 -7.36
CA ARG A 300 -12.74 -7.50 -5.96
C ARG A 300 -11.62 -7.22 -4.97
N LYS A 301 -10.41 -7.70 -5.26
CA LYS A 301 -9.26 -7.53 -4.39
C LYS A 301 -8.52 -6.20 -4.57
N HIS A 302 -8.89 -5.38 -5.54
CA HIS A 302 -8.41 -3.99 -5.60
C HIS A 302 -8.67 -3.22 -4.29
N TRP A 303 -9.73 -3.55 -3.57
CA TRP A 303 -10.03 -3.01 -2.23
C TRP A 303 -8.96 -3.32 -1.17
N SER A 304 -7.97 -4.16 -1.47
CA SER A 304 -6.85 -4.43 -0.57
C SER A 304 -6.08 -3.16 -0.21
N VAL A 305 -5.91 -2.23 -1.17
CA VAL A 305 -5.22 -0.95 -0.93
C VAL A 305 -6.07 0.00 -0.07
N GLU A 306 -7.39 0.04 -0.27
CA GLU A 306 -8.28 0.81 0.59
C GLU A 306 -8.30 0.25 2.03
N SER A 307 -8.33 -1.08 2.16
CA SER A 307 -8.21 -1.76 3.46
C SER A 307 -6.87 -1.48 4.13
N ASN A 308 -5.78 -1.42 3.37
CA ASN A 308 -4.46 -1.02 3.84
C ASN A 308 -4.48 0.42 4.38
N ASN A 309 -5.04 1.34 3.60
CA ASN A 309 -5.17 2.74 3.98
C ASN A 309 -6.04 2.91 5.23
N TRP A 310 -7.14 2.15 5.33
CA TRP A 310 -7.99 2.13 6.53
C TRP A 310 -7.23 1.64 7.77
N GLN A 311 -6.41 0.60 7.66
CA GLN A 311 -5.59 0.12 8.78
C GLN A 311 -4.58 1.18 9.23
N LEU A 312 -3.93 1.90 8.31
CA LEU A 312 -3.05 3.00 8.65
C LEU A 312 -3.80 4.13 9.40
N ASP A 313 -5.05 4.42 9.01
CA ASP A 313 -5.85 5.47 9.64
C ASP A 313 -6.40 5.05 11.01
N VAL A 314 -6.96 3.86 11.12
CA VAL A 314 -7.68 3.42 12.32
C VAL A 314 -6.73 2.81 13.36
N THR A 315 -5.88 1.88 12.93
CA THR A 315 -4.98 1.16 13.85
C THR A 315 -3.73 1.98 14.19
N PHE A 316 -3.16 2.68 13.20
CA PHE A 316 -1.95 3.48 13.39
C PHE A 316 -2.23 4.98 13.54
N ASP A 317 -3.52 5.41 13.58
CA ASP A 317 -3.96 6.79 13.84
C ASP A 317 -3.28 7.83 12.93
N GLU A 318 -3.01 7.45 11.65
CA GLU A 318 -2.19 8.26 10.74
C GLU A 318 -2.81 9.61 10.43
N ASP A 319 -4.11 9.67 10.15
CA ASP A 319 -4.83 10.89 9.81
C ASP A 319 -4.88 11.93 10.95
N ASN A 320 -4.74 11.49 12.20
CA ASN A 320 -4.76 12.35 13.39
C ASN A 320 -3.38 12.90 13.78
N VAL A 321 -2.32 12.50 13.05
CA VAL A 321 -0.96 12.96 13.35
C VAL A 321 -0.68 14.28 12.64
N ARG A 322 -0.73 15.38 13.41
CA ARG A 322 -0.43 16.72 12.91
C ARG A 322 1.08 16.92 12.82
N VAL A 323 1.58 17.06 11.59
CA VAL A 323 2.98 17.29 11.26
C VAL A 323 3.06 18.45 10.28
N SER A 324 3.88 19.47 10.60
CA SER A 324 4.07 20.63 9.75
C SER A 324 5.13 20.44 8.66
N ASP A 325 6.10 19.57 8.91
CA ASP A 325 7.17 19.26 7.96
C ASP A 325 6.75 18.10 7.05
N GLY A 326 6.82 18.30 5.73
CA GLY A 326 6.38 17.32 4.74
C GLY A 326 7.26 16.06 4.73
N ASN A 327 8.58 16.18 4.86
CA ASN A 327 9.47 15.02 4.89
C ASN A 327 9.23 14.19 6.16
N GLN A 328 9.11 14.84 7.34
CA GLN A 328 8.76 14.15 8.58
C GLN A 328 7.44 13.38 8.45
N SER A 329 6.42 13.98 7.82
CA SER A 329 5.12 13.33 7.62
C SER A 329 5.26 12.05 6.80
N GLN A 330 6.01 12.10 5.72
CA GLN A 330 6.24 10.97 4.82
C GLN A 330 7.14 9.89 5.45
N ILE A 331 8.15 10.27 6.22
CA ILE A 331 8.96 9.32 7.00
C ILE A 331 8.09 8.57 8.02
N LEU A 332 7.22 9.27 8.76
CA LEU A 332 6.32 8.62 9.70
C LEU A 332 5.32 7.69 9.03
N SER A 333 4.78 8.07 7.87
CA SER A 333 3.92 7.21 7.06
C SER A 333 4.68 5.95 6.63
N LYS A 334 5.90 6.09 6.11
CA LYS A 334 6.76 4.97 5.71
C LYS A 334 7.04 4.02 6.88
N LEU A 335 7.37 4.55 8.06
CA LEU A 335 7.65 3.73 9.24
C LEU A 335 6.40 3.00 9.75
N ARG A 336 5.18 3.58 9.61
CA ARG A 336 3.92 2.90 9.94
C ARG A 336 3.62 1.76 8.97
N SER A 337 3.76 2.00 7.67
CA SER A 337 3.58 0.95 6.68
C SER A 337 4.59 -0.18 6.88
N PHE A 338 5.86 0.15 7.17
CA PHE A 338 6.87 -0.83 7.50
C PHE A 338 6.48 -1.64 8.76
N ALA A 339 6.05 -0.98 9.84
CA ALA A 339 5.58 -1.64 11.06
C ALA A 339 4.39 -2.57 10.78
N MET A 340 3.45 -2.15 9.92
CA MET A 340 2.32 -2.97 9.51
C MET A 340 2.75 -4.21 8.71
N ASN A 341 3.73 -4.07 7.81
CA ASN A 341 4.30 -5.22 7.10
C ASN A 341 4.99 -6.20 8.05
N LEU A 342 5.73 -5.73 9.06
CA LEU A 342 6.31 -6.60 10.09
C LEU A 342 5.23 -7.43 10.81
N LEU A 343 4.07 -6.84 11.12
CA LEU A 343 2.94 -7.57 11.69
C LEU A 343 2.39 -8.63 10.73
N ARG A 344 2.31 -8.32 9.43
CA ARG A 344 1.79 -9.24 8.41
C ARG A 344 2.68 -10.45 8.21
N ILE A 345 3.99 -10.26 8.17
CA ILE A 345 4.96 -11.36 7.97
C ILE A 345 5.20 -12.17 9.25
N SER A 346 4.91 -11.63 10.43
CA SER A 346 5.16 -12.29 11.72
C SER A 346 4.32 -13.57 11.96
N LYS A 347 3.46 -13.96 11.04
CA LYS A 347 2.71 -15.25 10.92
C LYS A 347 2.05 -15.81 12.20
N ASN A 348 1.74 -15.00 13.18
CA ASN A 348 1.15 -15.48 14.43
C ASN A 348 -0.37 -15.80 14.33
N GLY A 349 -0.92 -15.91 13.11
CA GLY A 349 -2.35 -16.25 12.91
C GLY A 349 -3.33 -15.20 13.45
N VAL A 350 -2.83 -14.10 14.00
CA VAL A 350 -3.65 -13.05 14.59
C VAL A 350 -4.04 -12.06 13.49
N HIS A 351 -5.28 -12.13 13.06
CA HIS A 351 -5.84 -11.21 12.05
C HIS A 351 -6.19 -9.82 12.62
N ASN A 352 -6.09 -9.63 13.94
CA ASN A 352 -6.42 -8.38 14.63
C ASN A 352 -5.15 -7.65 15.07
N PHE A 353 -4.72 -6.67 14.27
CA PHE A 353 -3.55 -5.84 14.60
C PHE A 353 -3.71 -5.06 15.90
N GLN A 354 -4.93 -4.61 16.21
CA GLN A 354 -5.18 -3.89 17.45
C GLN A 354 -4.87 -4.76 18.66
N ALA A 355 -5.32 -6.02 18.68
CA ALA A 355 -5.03 -6.96 19.76
C ALA A 355 -3.54 -7.28 19.90
N LEU A 356 -2.79 -7.34 18.76
CA LEU A 356 -1.33 -7.50 18.80
C LEU A 356 -0.65 -6.28 19.41
N ILE A 357 -1.04 -5.08 19.01
CA ILE A 357 -0.50 -3.82 19.51
C ILE A 357 -0.77 -3.67 21.01
N GLU A 358 -1.98 -4.01 21.47
CA GLU A 358 -2.34 -4.05 22.89
C GLU A 358 -1.43 -5.03 23.65
N ARG A 359 -1.28 -6.25 23.13
CA ARG A 359 -0.36 -7.24 23.73
C ARG A 359 1.08 -6.72 23.82
N PHE A 360 1.58 -6.02 22.79
CA PHE A 360 2.94 -5.46 22.82
C PHE A 360 3.06 -4.30 23.80
N THR A 361 1.97 -3.58 24.05
CA THR A 361 1.90 -2.53 25.06
C THR A 361 1.96 -3.12 26.48
N ASP A 362 1.18 -4.17 26.71
CA ASP A 362 1.05 -4.81 28.03
C ASP A 362 2.22 -5.72 28.36
N ILE A 363 2.77 -6.39 27.33
CA ILE A 363 3.88 -7.36 27.45
C ILE A 363 5.01 -6.98 26.48
N PRO A 364 5.85 -5.98 26.78
CA PRO A 364 6.88 -5.48 25.85
C PRO A 364 7.84 -6.55 25.32
N ASN A 365 8.12 -7.59 26.12
CA ASN A 365 8.98 -8.70 25.67
C ASN A 365 8.34 -9.51 24.51
N SER A 366 7.01 -9.51 24.37
CA SER A 366 6.34 -10.16 23.23
C SER A 366 6.63 -9.42 21.91
N LEU A 367 6.79 -8.10 21.95
CA LEU A 367 7.26 -7.31 20.81
C LEU A 367 8.70 -7.69 20.43
N VAL A 368 9.60 -7.76 21.40
CA VAL A 368 11.01 -8.14 21.15
C VAL A 368 11.08 -9.54 20.53
N PHE A 369 10.31 -10.49 21.04
CA PHE A 369 10.25 -11.83 20.49
C PHE A 369 9.81 -11.81 19.02
N MET A 370 8.72 -11.10 18.68
CA MET A 370 8.25 -10.95 17.30
C MET A 370 9.33 -10.30 16.42
N LEU A 371 9.94 -9.20 16.86
CA LEU A 371 10.95 -8.49 16.08
C LEU A 371 12.21 -9.33 15.80
N ARG A 372 12.57 -10.21 16.70
CA ARG A 372 13.65 -11.19 16.47
C ARG A 372 13.27 -12.28 15.48
N GLN A 373 12.01 -12.72 15.49
CA GLN A 373 11.52 -13.71 14.52
C GLN A 373 11.55 -13.20 13.09
N VAL A 374 11.33 -11.89 12.88
CA VAL A 374 11.37 -11.25 11.57
C VAL A 374 12.70 -10.58 11.25
N SER A 375 13.78 -10.94 11.95
CA SER A 375 15.13 -10.41 11.75
C SER A 375 15.25 -8.88 11.85
N PHE A 376 14.37 -8.25 12.62
CA PHE A 376 14.43 -6.80 12.82
C PHE A 376 15.51 -6.42 13.85
N LEU A 377 15.61 -7.18 14.98
CA LEU A 377 16.57 -7.00 16.08
C LEU A 377 17.64 -8.07 16.11
#